data_31844ace129ba484415b342865a9c767
#
_entry.id   31844ace129ba484415b342865a9c767
#
_cell.length_a   1.000
_cell.length_b   1.000
_cell.length_c   1.000
_cell.angle_alpha   90.00
_cell.angle_beta   90.00
_cell.angle_gamma   90.00
#
_symmetry.space_group_name_H-M   'P 1'
#
loop_
_entity.id
_entity.type
_entity.pdbx_description
1 polymer ?
#
loop_
_entity_poly.entity_id
_entity_poly.type
_entity_poly.pdbx_seq_one_letter_code
_entity_poly.pdbx_strand_id
1 'polypeptide(L)'
;MIKRWIESDLVSALHSRRGVHLTGARQSGKTTRASMLDLSRIKRRSLDDDSLAMMARTSPSDFVRRSAGETLVIDEIQKVPELLNAIKICVDEDNSRAQYLLTGSSNLRFTKTIKDSLAGRFATVRLRTLALAELNGKRPSFLESAFK
;
A
#
# COMPACT_ATOMS: atom_id res chain seq x y z
N MET A 1 -17.99 -10.10 -7.94
CA MET A 1 -16.88 -9.13 -8.08
C MET A 1 -15.79 -9.71 -8.99
N ILE A 2 -15.21 -8.90 -9.84
CA ILE A 2 -14.16 -9.35 -10.76
C ILE A 2 -12.85 -9.53 -10.00
N LYS A 3 -12.30 -10.73 -10.07
CA LYS A 3 -11.00 -11.04 -9.46
C LYS A 3 -9.88 -10.34 -10.22
N ARG A 4 -9.05 -9.60 -9.53
CA ARG A 4 -7.89 -8.91 -10.10
C ARG A 4 -6.65 -9.79 -9.96
N TRP A 5 -5.91 -9.96 -11.04
CA TRP A 5 -4.68 -10.77 -11.02
C TRP A 5 -3.58 -10.18 -10.15
N ILE A 6 -3.60 -8.86 -9.98
CA ILE A 6 -2.65 -8.16 -9.13
C ILE A 6 -2.79 -8.53 -7.64
N GLU A 7 -3.92 -9.14 -7.26
CA GLU A 7 -4.18 -9.54 -5.88
C GLU A 7 -3.15 -10.55 -5.37
N SER A 8 -2.78 -11.53 -6.21
CA SER A 8 -1.74 -12.50 -5.86
C SER A 8 -0.37 -11.84 -5.73
N ASP A 9 -0.06 -10.87 -6.60
CA ASP A 9 1.18 -10.12 -6.54
C ASP A 9 1.25 -9.24 -5.28
N LEU A 10 0.14 -8.64 -4.88
CA LEU A 10 0.04 -7.85 -3.67
C LEU A 10 0.24 -8.71 -2.42
N VAL A 11 -0.42 -9.85 -2.34
CA VAL A 11 -0.27 -10.79 -1.21
C VAL A 11 1.16 -11.31 -1.14
N SER A 12 1.74 -11.69 -2.28
CA SER A 12 3.13 -12.13 -2.35
C SER A 12 4.11 -11.06 -1.89
N ALA A 13 3.91 -9.81 -2.31
CA ALA A 13 4.73 -8.68 -1.89
C ALA A 13 4.64 -8.44 -0.38
N LEU A 14 3.45 -8.52 0.20
CA LEU A 14 3.25 -8.37 1.64
C LEU A 14 3.97 -9.47 2.43
N HIS A 15 3.95 -10.71 1.93
CA HIS A 15 4.64 -11.81 2.60
C HIS A 15 6.17 -11.76 2.45
N SER A 16 6.69 -11.02 1.48
CA SER A 16 8.14 -10.94 1.24
C SER A 16 8.78 -9.64 1.72
N ARG A 17 8.01 -8.62 2.02
CA ARG A 17 8.51 -7.30 2.42
C ARG A 17 7.90 -6.83 3.74
N ARG A 18 8.53 -5.85 4.37
CA ARG A 18 8.02 -5.24 5.61
C ARG A 18 6.76 -4.43 5.36
N GLY A 19 6.62 -3.89 4.17
CA GLY A 19 5.42 -3.19 3.73
C GLY A 19 5.32 -3.09 2.23
N VAL A 20 4.17 -2.61 1.78
CA VAL A 20 3.88 -2.43 0.35
C VAL A 20 3.25 -1.07 0.13
N HIS A 21 3.69 -0.40 -0.93
CA HIS A 21 3.02 0.79 -1.45
C HIS A 21 2.18 0.38 -2.66
N LEU A 22 0.87 0.45 -2.51
CA LEU A 22 -0.08 0.18 -3.59
C LEU A 22 -0.41 1.51 -4.27
N THR A 23 0.08 1.70 -5.47
CA THR A 23 -0.15 2.91 -6.25
C THR A 23 -1.03 2.61 -7.46
N GLY A 24 -1.68 3.61 -8.01
CA GLY A 24 -2.50 3.46 -9.20
C GLY A 24 -3.33 4.70 -9.49
N ALA A 25 -3.95 4.71 -10.66
CA ALA A 25 -4.83 5.77 -11.07
C ALA A 25 -6.01 5.93 -10.10
N ARG A 26 -6.54 7.13 -10.02
CA ARG A 26 -7.77 7.41 -9.28
C ARG A 26 -8.87 6.48 -9.77
N GLN A 27 -9.71 5.95 -8.89
CA GLN A 27 -10.78 5.01 -9.20
C GLN A 27 -10.31 3.64 -9.75
N SER A 28 -9.05 3.29 -9.54
CA SER A 28 -8.53 1.98 -9.94
C SER A 28 -8.88 0.84 -8.97
N GLY A 29 -9.57 1.13 -7.87
CA GLY A 29 -10.00 0.13 -6.89
C GLY A 29 -8.98 -0.14 -5.78
N LYS A 30 -8.01 0.75 -5.54
CA LYS A 30 -7.00 0.59 -4.50
C LYS A 30 -7.59 0.36 -3.11
N THR A 31 -8.51 1.24 -2.73
CA THR A 31 -9.16 1.19 -1.43
C THR A 31 -9.98 -0.09 -1.26
N THR A 32 -10.73 -0.47 -2.30
CA THR A 32 -11.51 -1.71 -2.29
C THR A 32 -10.60 -2.93 -2.13
N ARG A 33 -9.49 -2.96 -2.83
CA ARG A 33 -8.54 -4.07 -2.74
C ARG A 33 -7.86 -4.17 -1.39
N ALA A 34 -7.45 -3.04 -0.84
CA ALA A 34 -6.87 -3.00 0.50
C ALA A 34 -7.82 -3.55 1.56
N SER A 35 -9.14 -3.28 1.42
CA SER A 35 -10.13 -3.77 2.37
C SER A 35 -10.51 -5.24 2.18
N MET A 36 -10.15 -5.86 1.06
CA MET A 36 -10.47 -7.25 0.74
C MET A 36 -9.33 -8.22 1.04
N LEU A 37 -8.18 -7.74 1.49
CA LEU A 37 -7.06 -8.61 1.83
C LEU A 37 -7.39 -9.44 3.06
N ASP A 38 -7.20 -10.75 2.92
CA ASP A 38 -7.35 -11.69 4.03
C ASP A 38 -6.03 -11.77 4.79
N LEU A 39 -5.82 -10.80 5.66
CA LEU A 39 -4.71 -10.79 6.58
C LEU A 39 -5.26 -11.05 7.99
N SER A 40 -4.48 -11.73 8.81
CA SER A 40 -4.94 -12.20 10.12
C SER A 40 -5.42 -11.07 11.04
N ARG A 41 -4.82 -9.91 10.93
CA ARG A 41 -5.19 -8.73 11.72
C ARG A 41 -4.93 -7.47 10.90
N ILE A 42 -5.97 -6.77 10.54
CA ILE A 42 -5.89 -5.52 9.78
C ILE A 42 -6.46 -4.37 10.59
N LYS A 43 -5.70 -3.28 10.66
CA LYS A 43 -6.18 -1.99 11.15
C LYS A 43 -6.09 -0.99 10.00
N ARG A 44 -7.15 -0.26 9.77
CA ARG A 44 -7.22 0.66 8.62
C ARG A 44 -7.44 2.09 9.07
N ARG A 45 -6.70 3.01 8.46
CA ARG A 45 -6.82 4.45 8.69
C ARG A 45 -6.78 5.18 7.35
N SER A 46 -7.78 5.99 7.07
CA SER A 46 -7.81 6.81 5.85
C SER A 46 -7.46 8.25 6.19
N LEU A 47 -6.51 8.81 5.45
CA LEU A 47 -6.14 10.22 5.60
C LEU A 47 -7.10 11.16 4.85
N ASP A 48 -8.13 10.63 4.21
CA ASP A 48 -9.29 11.40 3.76
C ASP A 48 -10.13 11.91 4.93
N ASP A 49 -10.07 11.23 6.06
CA ASP A 49 -10.68 11.70 7.31
C ASP A 49 -9.82 12.81 7.90
N ASP A 50 -10.39 14.02 8.03
CA ASP A 50 -9.66 15.19 8.51
C ASP A 50 -9.16 15.03 9.95
N SER A 51 -9.92 14.34 10.80
CA SER A 51 -9.51 14.06 12.18
C SER A 51 -8.29 13.15 12.22
N LEU A 52 -8.28 12.11 11.39
CA LEU A 52 -7.13 11.20 11.30
C LEU A 52 -5.92 11.88 10.68
N ALA A 53 -6.11 12.72 9.66
CA ALA A 53 -5.03 13.49 9.06
C ALA A 53 -4.41 14.47 10.07
N MET A 54 -5.22 15.12 10.88
CA MET A 54 -4.75 16.00 11.95
C MET A 54 -3.94 15.22 12.99
N MET A 55 -4.44 14.07 13.43
CA MET A 55 -3.73 13.20 14.36
C MET A 55 -2.37 12.76 13.78
N ALA A 56 -2.35 12.40 12.52
CA ALA A 56 -1.12 12.00 11.82
C ALA A 56 -0.07 13.10 11.78
N ARG A 57 -0.49 14.33 11.55
CA ARG A 57 0.41 15.50 11.54
C ARG A 57 0.89 15.87 12.94
N THR A 58 0.02 15.76 13.92
CA THR A 58 0.34 16.14 15.30
C THR A 58 1.30 15.15 15.95
N SER A 59 1.09 13.86 15.73
CA SER A 59 1.90 12.80 16.32
C SER A 59 2.13 11.65 15.33
N PRO A 60 3.05 11.82 14.37
CA PRO A 60 3.31 10.80 13.34
C PRO A 60 3.71 9.45 13.94
N SER A 61 4.57 9.44 14.94
CA SER A 61 5.05 8.20 15.58
C SER A 61 3.93 7.39 16.22
N ASP A 62 3.02 8.05 16.90
CA ASP A 62 1.87 7.38 17.52
C ASP A 62 0.88 6.90 16.47
N PHE A 63 0.70 7.67 15.40
CA PHE A 63 -0.24 7.33 14.33
C PHE A 63 0.16 6.03 13.62
N VAL A 64 1.45 5.81 13.40
CA VAL A 64 1.95 4.63 12.67
C VAL A 64 2.20 3.43 13.57
N ARG A 65 2.05 3.57 14.88
CA ARG A 65 2.26 2.47 15.82
C ARG A 65 1.23 1.37 15.58
N ARG A 66 1.70 0.14 15.56
CA ARG A 66 0.88 -1.04 15.37
C ARG A 66 1.21 -2.12 16.38
N SER A 67 0.26 -3.02 16.60
CA SER A 67 0.47 -4.19 17.47
C SER A 67 1.23 -5.28 16.70
N ALA A 68 1.92 -6.16 17.43
CA ALA A 68 2.61 -7.29 16.80
C ALA A 68 1.63 -8.17 16.01
N GLY A 69 2.01 -8.53 14.79
CA GLY A 69 1.18 -9.33 13.89
C GLY A 69 0.06 -8.55 13.19
N GLU A 70 -0.08 -7.26 13.46
CA GLU A 70 -1.07 -6.40 12.84
C GLU A 70 -0.52 -5.75 11.58
N THR A 71 -1.34 -5.69 10.53
CA THR A 71 -1.04 -4.90 9.33
C THR A 71 -1.80 -3.58 9.39
N LEU A 72 -1.08 -2.47 9.36
CA LEU A 72 -1.69 -1.14 9.33
C LEU A 72 -1.84 -0.68 7.87
N VAL A 73 -3.08 -0.50 7.45
CA VAL A 73 -3.42 0.05 6.14
C VAL A 73 -3.62 1.56 6.28
N ILE A 74 -2.84 2.34 5.55
CA ILE A 74 -2.96 3.80 5.52
C ILE A 74 -3.35 4.23 4.12
N ASP A 75 -4.58 4.69 3.96
CA ASP A 75 -5.09 5.19 2.69
C ASP A 75 -4.69 6.65 2.47
N GLU A 76 -4.37 6.98 1.23
CA GLU A 76 -4.06 8.35 0.80
C GLU A 76 -2.84 8.93 1.52
N ILE A 77 -1.76 8.15 1.58
CA ILE A 77 -0.53 8.49 2.31
C ILE A 77 0.10 9.83 1.87
N GLN A 78 -0.13 10.25 0.61
CA GLN A 78 0.41 11.51 0.10
C GLN A 78 -0.14 12.74 0.82
N LYS A 79 -1.25 12.62 1.55
CA LYS A 79 -1.83 13.74 2.30
C LYS A 79 -1.02 14.12 3.52
N VAL A 80 -0.26 13.17 4.09
CA VAL A 80 0.62 13.42 5.24
C VAL A 80 1.96 12.73 4.99
N PRO A 81 2.84 13.31 4.14
CA PRO A 81 4.11 12.70 3.76
C PRO A 81 5.06 12.48 4.93
N GLU A 82 4.91 13.23 6.02
CA GLU A 82 5.72 13.11 7.22
C GLU A 82 5.64 11.72 7.85
N LEU A 83 4.57 10.99 7.58
CA LEU A 83 4.41 9.61 8.08
C LEU A 83 5.48 8.66 7.53
N LEU A 84 6.05 8.94 6.36
CA LEU A 84 7.06 8.07 5.76
C LEU A 84 8.29 7.90 6.64
N ASN A 85 8.74 8.97 7.27
CA ASN A 85 9.88 8.89 8.19
C ASN A 85 9.54 8.10 9.46
N ALA A 86 8.36 8.31 10.00
CA ALA A 86 7.90 7.54 11.17
C ALA A 86 7.77 6.05 10.85
N ILE A 87 7.25 5.71 9.68
CA ILE A 87 7.15 4.33 9.21
C ILE A 87 8.54 3.71 9.04
N LYS A 88 9.48 4.45 8.44
CA LYS A 88 10.86 4.00 8.26
C LYS A 88 11.50 3.59 9.59
N ILE A 89 11.33 4.41 10.61
CA ILE A 89 11.85 4.12 11.95
C ILE A 89 11.24 2.82 12.49
N CYS A 90 9.93 2.66 12.36
CA CYS A 90 9.23 1.46 12.84
C CYS A 90 9.70 0.19 12.13
N VAL A 91 9.86 0.22 10.80
CA VAL A 91 10.28 -0.96 10.06
C VAL A 91 11.76 -1.28 10.23
N ASP A 92 12.58 -0.31 10.61
CA ASP A 92 13.98 -0.55 10.94
C ASP A 92 14.14 -1.20 12.32
N GLU A 93 13.20 -0.99 13.23
CA GLU A 93 13.19 -1.60 14.55
C GLU A 93 12.61 -3.02 14.55
N ASP A 94 11.72 -3.33 13.61
CA ASP A 94 11.02 -4.61 13.52
C ASP A 94 11.13 -5.16 12.10
N ASN A 95 11.74 -6.33 11.95
CA ASN A 95 11.97 -6.98 10.66
C ASN A 95 10.81 -7.86 10.18
N SER A 96 9.68 -7.89 10.89
CA SER A 96 8.55 -8.72 10.49
C SER A 96 7.96 -8.28 9.15
N ARG A 97 7.29 -9.20 8.46
CA ARG A 97 6.69 -8.95 7.16
C ARG A 97 5.27 -8.41 7.31
N ALA A 98 4.73 -7.86 6.24
CA ALA A 98 3.34 -7.39 6.17
C ALA A 98 2.97 -6.39 7.27
N GLN A 99 3.86 -5.46 7.59
CA GLN A 99 3.60 -4.47 8.65
C GLN A 99 2.68 -3.36 8.18
N TYR A 100 2.90 -2.87 6.96
CA TYR A 100 2.18 -1.71 6.42
C TYR A 100 1.72 -1.96 5.00
N LEU A 101 0.54 -1.45 4.68
CA LEU A 101 0.05 -1.30 3.33
C LEU A 101 -0.34 0.16 3.12
N LEU A 102 0.40 0.85 2.27
CA LEU A 102 0.15 2.27 1.97
C LEU A 102 -0.54 2.38 0.63
N THR A 103 -1.62 3.13 0.57
CA THR A 103 -2.26 3.46 -0.71
C THR A 103 -2.06 4.95 -1.01
N GLY A 104 -2.04 5.28 -2.28
CA GLY A 104 -1.92 6.67 -2.69
C GLY A 104 -2.10 6.84 -4.19
N SER A 105 -2.05 8.09 -4.63
CA SER A 105 -2.17 8.41 -6.05
C SER A 105 -0.93 7.99 -6.83
N SER A 106 -1.07 7.89 -8.16
CA SER A 106 0.03 7.56 -9.07
C SER A 106 0.95 8.74 -9.39
N ASN A 107 0.98 9.78 -8.54
CA ASN A 107 1.90 10.90 -8.71
C ASN A 107 3.35 10.40 -8.70
N LEU A 108 4.06 10.61 -9.79
CA LEU A 108 5.41 10.08 -9.97
C LEU A 108 6.42 10.62 -8.96
N ARG A 109 6.31 11.90 -8.61
CA ARG A 109 7.18 12.51 -7.60
C ARG A 109 7.02 11.86 -6.24
N PHE A 110 5.78 11.67 -5.82
CA PHE A 110 5.48 11.06 -4.53
C PHE A 110 5.85 9.58 -4.51
N THR A 111 5.59 8.86 -5.59
CA THR A 111 6.01 7.46 -5.73
C THR A 111 7.52 7.33 -5.61
N LYS A 112 8.27 8.23 -6.24
CA LYS A 112 9.74 8.27 -6.12
C LYS A 112 10.17 8.56 -4.68
N THR A 113 9.51 9.50 -4.01
CA THR A 113 9.78 9.82 -2.61
C THR A 113 9.60 8.59 -1.72
N ILE A 114 8.54 7.82 -1.91
CA ILE A 114 8.31 6.57 -1.17
C ILE A 114 9.41 5.55 -1.47
N LYS A 115 9.74 5.35 -2.73
CA LYS A 115 10.78 4.41 -3.14
C LYS A 115 12.13 4.76 -2.51
N ASP A 116 12.50 6.03 -2.51
CA ASP A 116 13.75 6.49 -1.95
C ASP A 116 13.77 6.37 -0.42
N SER A 117 12.68 6.78 0.24
CA SER A 117 12.58 6.75 1.71
C SER A 117 12.52 5.34 2.28
N LEU A 118 11.85 4.42 1.59
CA LEU A 118 11.57 3.06 2.06
C LEU A 118 12.31 2.00 1.24
N ALA A 119 13.40 2.38 0.58
CA ALA A 119 14.21 1.51 -0.26
C ALA A 119 14.67 0.27 0.52
N GLY A 120 14.52 -0.90 -0.11
CA GLY A 120 14.86 -2.19 0.50
C GLY A 120 13.88 -2.69 1.54
N ARG A 121 12.94 -1.88 1.98
CA ARG A 121 11.96 -2.21 3.02
C ARG A 121 10.57 -2.45 2.46
N PHE A 122 10.20 -1.69 1.43
CA PHE A 122 8.88 -1.74 0.80
C PHE A 122 8.99 -2.15 -0.66
N ALA A 123 7.98 -2.88 -1.13
CA ALA A 123 7.74 -3.10 -2.55
C ALA A 123 6.67 -2.10 -3.03
N THR A 124 6.77 -1.69 -4.28
CA THR A 124 5.73 -0.89 -4.93
C THR A 124 4.95 -1.78 -5.89
N VAL A 125 3.64 -1.84 -5.70
CA VAL A 125 2.72 -2.57 -6.58
C VAL A 125 1.82 -1.55 -7.26
N ARG A 126 1.78 -1.57 -8.58
CA ARG A 126 0.98 -0.64 -9.37
C ARG A 126 -0.32 -1.28 -9.81
N LEU A 127 -1.44 -0.70 -9.37
CA LEU A 127 -2.77 -1.11 -9.78
C LEU A 127 -3.19 -0.29 -11.00
N ARG A 128 -3.38 -0.98 -12.11
CA ARG A 128 -3.86 -0.37 -13.35
C ARG A 128 -5.39 -0.37 -13.39
N THR A 129 -5.97 0.46 -14.24
CA THR A 129 -7.40 0.40 -14.52
C THR A 129 -7.79 -0.98 -15.02
N LEU A 130 -9.06 -1.35 -14.84
CA LEU A 130 -9.57 -2.66 -15.23
C LEU A 130 -9.30 -2.92 -16.71
N ALA A 131 -8.51 -3.95 -17.00
CA ALA A 131 -8.23 -4.36 -18.37
C ALA A 131 -9.36 -5.26 -18.89
N LEU A 132 -9.62 -5.20 -20.18
CA LEU A 132 -10.64 -6.01 -20.83
C LEU A 132 -10.45 -7.51 -20.55
N ALA A 133 -9.20 -7.96 -20.45
CA ALA A 133 -8.87 -9.34 -20.15
C ALA A 133 -9.24 -9.75 -18.72
N GLU A 134 -9.22 -8.82 -17.77
CA GLU A 134 -9.70 -9.09 -16.41
C GLU A 134 -11.22 -9.27 -16.39
N LEU A 135 -11.93 -8.56 -17.27
CA LEU A 135 -13.38 -8.74 -17.43
C LEU A 135 -13.72 -10.13 -17.99
N ASN A 136 -12.84 -10.67 -18.84
CA ASN A 136 -13.01 -11.99 -19.45
C ASN A 136 -12.37 -13.12 -18.64
N GLY A 137 -11.77 -12.82 -17.50
CA GLY A 137 -11.09 -13.81 -16.65
C GLY A 137 -9.79 -14.36 -17.22
N LYS A 138 -9.23 -13.75 -18.25
CA LYS A 138 -7.98 -14.16 -18.88
C LYS A 138 -6.86 -13.17 -18.57
N ARG A 139 -5.69 -13.70 -18.24
CA ARG A 139 -4.49 -12.87 -18.00
C ARG A 139 -3.84 -12.54 -19.35
N PRO A 140 -3.74 -11.27 -19.75
CA PRO A 140 -3.05 -10.91 -20.97
C PRO A 140 -1.53 -11.05 -20.80
N SER A 141 -0.90 -11.69 -21.78
CA SER A 141 0.55 -11.93 -21.76
C SER A 141 1.38 -10.65 -21.71
N PHE A 142 0.87 -9.56 -22.26
CA PHE A 142 1.59 -8.28 -22.25
C PHE A 142 1.75 -7.69 -20.85
N LEU A 143 0.89 -8.06 -19.89
CA LEU A 143 1.02 -7.61 -18.50
C LEU A 143 2.27 -8.20 -17.84
N GLU A 144 2.68 -9.38 -18.23
CA GLU A 144 3.90 -9.99 -17.72
C GLU A 144 5.13 -9.20 -18.15
N SER A 145 5.16 -8.71 -19.38
CA SER A 145 6.26 -7.88 -19.86
C SER A 145 6.26 -6.47 -19.26
N ALA A 146 5.12 -5.97 -18.80
CA ALA A 146 5.01 -4.65 -18.18
C ALA A 146 5.58 -4.61 -16.76
N PHE A 147 5.74 -5.77 -16.11
CA PHE A 147 6.25 -5.89 -14.73
C PHE A 147 7.69 -6.40 -14.65
N LYS A 148 8.32 -6.60 -15.78
CA LYS A 148 9.74 -6.98 -15.87
C LYS A 148 10.65 -5.77 -15.80
#